data_c155af5e534cd15a12c7b937639efe54
#
_entry.id   c155af5e534cd15a12c7b937639efe54
#
_cell.length_a   1.000
_cell.length_b   1.000
_cell.length_c   1.000
_cell.angle_alpha   90.00
_cell.angle_beta   90.00
_cell.angle_gamma   90.00
#
_symmetry.space_group_name_H-M   'P 1'
#
loop_
_entity.id
_entity.type
_entity.pdbx_description
1 polymer ?
#
loop_
_entity_poly.entity_id
_entity_poly.type
_entity_poly.pdbx_seq_one_letter_code
_entity_poly.pdbx_strand_id
1 'polypeptide(L)'
;LVPTGSKMEEAAKKLDMKIACEIFADRNYEDDGNLVSRKKPHALITNPVQAKIHVLSMVKNQSLNCHSGKQIPCEIDSVCIHGDNSSSLATAKSIKQSLIDDGLKLKTLNNMRKFKND
;
A
#
# COMPACT_ATOMS: atom_id res chain seq x y z
N LEU A 1 -6.80 8.96 -5.14
CA LEU A 1 -5.83 7.89 -4.85
C LEU A 1 -4.92 7.67 -6.05
N VAL A 2 -3.65 7.51 -5.80
CA VAL A 2 -2.66 7.15 -6.81
C VAL A 2 -1.78 6.01 -6.29
N PRO A 3 -1.39 5.05 -7.14
CA PRO A 3 -0.44 4.01 -6.71
C PRO A 3 0.90 4.65 -6.33
N THR A 4 1.41 4.31 -5.16
CA THR A 4 2.68 4.80 -4.66
C THR A 4 3.83 4.41 -5.62
N GLY A 5 4.70 5.37 -5.92
CA GLY A 5 5.85 5.15 -6.82
C GLY A 5 5.51 5.08 -8.30
N SER A 6 4.26 5.36 -8.68
CA SER A 6 3.80 5.25 -10.07
C SER A 6 4.02 6.53 -10.88
N LYS A 7 3.93 6.38 -12.19
CA LYS A 7 3.90 7.54 -13.10
C LYS A 7 2.67 8.42 -12.88
N MET A 8 1.58 7.84 -12.38
CA MET A 8 0.38 8.60 -12.01
C MET A 8 0.67 9.53 -10.83
N GLU A 9 1.38 9.07 -9.82
CA GLU A 9 1.83 9.92 -8.70
C GLU A 9 2.69 11.08 -9.19
N GLU A 10 3.67 10.78 -10.04
CA GLU A 10 4.56 11.79 -10.63
C GLU A 10 3.77 12.85 -11.43
N ALA A 11 2.86 12.42 -12.28
CA ALA A 11 2.01 13.31 -13.07
C ALA A 11 1.11 14.19 -12.19
N ALA A 12 0.49 13.60 -11.18
CA ALA A 12 -0.38 14.35 -10.26
C ALA A 12 0.40 15.40 -9.47
N LYS A 13 1.62 15.09 -9.03
CA LYS A 13 2.50 16.06 -8.35
C LYS A 13 2.89 17.22 -9.27
N LYS A 14 3.18 16.95 -10.53
CA LYS A 14 3.48 18.00 -11.52
C LYS A 14 2.33 18.97 -11.73
N LEU A 15 1.10 18.47 -11.55
CA LEU A 15 -0.12 19.28 -11.68
C LEU A 15 -0.57 19.89 -10.35
N ASP A 16 0.23 19.78 -9.31
CA ASP A 16 -0.07 20.25 -7.95
C ASP A 16 -1.41 19.74 -7.40
N MET A 17 -1.75 18.49 -7.73
CA MET A 17 -2.98 17.84 -7.27
C MET A 17 -2.80 17.29 -5.86
N LYS A 18 -3.84 17.41 -5.05
CA LYS A 18 -3.89 16.71 -3.75
C LYS A 18 -4.05 15.21 -4.00
N ILE A 19 -3.10 14.42 -3.52
CA ILE A 19 -3.08 12.98 -3.74
C ILE A 19 -2.95 12.21 -2.43
N ALA A 20 -3.57 11.03 -2.40
CA ALA A 20 -3.31 10.00 -1.40
C ALA A 20 -2.57 8.85 -2.08
N CYS A 21 -1.43 8.48 -1.53
CA CYS A 21 -0.55 7.45 -2.07
C CYS A 21 -0.96 6.09 -1.54
N GLU A 22 -1.25 5.15 -2.43
CA GLU A 22 -1.81 3.84 -2.14
C GLU A 22 -0.81 2.73 -2.40
N ILE A 23 -0.73 1.78 -1.47
CA ILE A 23 -0.05 0.50 -1.67
C ILE A 23 -1.07 -0.63 -1.76
N PHE A 24 -0.64 -1.78 -2.28
CA PHE A 24 -1.49 -2.96 -2.43
C PHE A 24 -1.04 -4.06 -1.48
N ALA A 25 -1.98 -4.59 -0.70
CA ALA A 25 -1.69 -5.61 0.32
C ALA A 25 -1.31 -6.95 -0.29
N ASP A 26 -1.87 -7.28 -1.44
CA ASP A 26 -1.80 -8.60 -2.07
C ASP A 26 -0.91 -8.67 -3.32
N ARG A 27 -0.08 -7.64 -3.55
CA ARG A 27 0.75 -7.56 -4.75
C ARG A 27 2.22 -7.37 -4.40
N ASN A 28 3.09 -8.03 -5.16
CA ASN A 28 4.53 -7.79 -5.13
C ASN A 28 4.95 -6.66 -6.08
N TYR A 29 6.09 -6.06 -5.81
CA TYR A 29 6.66 -4.94 -6.56
C TYR A 29 7.97 -5.33 -7.23
N GLU A 30 8.19 -4.81 -8.43
CA GLU A 30 9.47 -4.85 -9.13
C GLU A 30 10.40 -3.74 -8.60
N ASP A 31 11.69 -3.83 -8.94
CA ASP A 31 12.71 -2.89 -8.47
C ASP A 31 12.54 -1.46 -8.97
N ASP A 32 11.71 -1.25 -9.96
CA ASP A 32 11.34 0.08 -10.48
C ASP A 32 10.09 0.67 -9.84
N GLY A 33 9.49 -0.02 -8.87
CA GLY A 33 8.28 0.40 -8.19
C GLY A 33 6.97 -0.01 -8.85
N ASN A 34 7.02 -0.62 -10.03
CA ASN A 34 5.82 -1.16 -10.68
C ASN A 34 5.36 -2.45 -10.01
N LEU A 35 4.06 -2.72 -10.09
CA LEU A 35 3.53 -4.03 -9.69
C LEU A 35 4.08 -5.12 -10.60
N VAL A 36 4.42 -6.27 -10.00
CA VAL A 36 4.80 -7.45 -10.76
C VAL A 36 3.66 -7.87 -11.68
N SER A 37 3.96 -8.17 -12.95
CA SER A 37 2.96 -8.63 -13.91
C SER A 37 2.23 -9.88 -13.39
N ARG A 38 0.90 -9.89 -13.50
CA ARG A 38 0.08 -11.04 -13.07
C ARG A 38 0.41 -12.33 -13.80
N LYS A 39 1.15 -12.26 -14.90
CA LYS A 39 1.67 -13.43 -15.63
C LYS A 39 2.80 -14.14 -14.89
N LYS A 40 3.46 -13.49 -13.95
CA LYS A 40 4.54 -14.08 -13.15
C LYS A 40 3.99 -14.78 -11.91
N PRO A 41 4.60 -15.93 -11.50
CA PRO A 41 4.08 -16.73 -10.38
C PRO A 41 4.10 -16.02 -9.02
N HIS A 42 4.99 -15.04 -8.83
CA HIS A 42 5.12 -14.29 -7.57
C HIS A 42 4.37 -12.93 -7.57
N ALA A 43 3.49 -12.71 -8.53
CA ALA A 43 2.75 -11.44 -8.65
C ALA A 43 1.80 -11.19 -7.48
N LEU A 44 1.12 -12.25 -7.02
CA LEU A 44 0.10 -12.17 -5.99
C LEU A 44 0.60 -12.76 -4.66
N ILE A 45 0.23 -12.10 -3.58
CA ILE A 45 0.41 -12.60 -2.21
C ILE A 45 -0.96 -13.12 -1.76
N THR A 46 -1.15 -14.44 -1.75
CA THR A 46 -2.43 -15.07 -1.43
C THR A 46 -2.58 -15.46 0.04
N ASN A 47 -1.48 -15.59 0.77
CA ASN A 47 -1.49 -15.95 2.19
C ASN A 47 -1.77 -14.69 3.03
N PRO A 48 -2.85 -14.69 3.86
CA PRO A 48 -3.22 -13.52 4.67
C PRO A 48 -2.14 -13.08 5.65
N VAL A 49 -1.37 -14.00 6.21
CA VAL A 49 -0.27 -13.67 7.14
C VAL A 49 0.86 -12.96 6.42
N GLN A 50 1.23 -13.44 5.24
CA GLN A 50 2.26 -12.81 4.41
C GLN A 50 1.81 -11.43 3.93
N ALA A 51 0.56 -11.27 3.52
CA ALA A 51 0.00 -9.98 3.13
C ALA A 51 0.06 -8.98 4.29
N LYS A 52 -0.29 -9.41 5.50
CA LYS A 52 -0.18 -8.59 6.71
C LYS A 52 1.26 -8.14 6.97
N ILE A 53 2.22 -9.05 6.95
CA ILE A 53 3.64 -8.76 7.16
C ILE A 53 4.14 -7.76 6.11
N HIS A 54 3.77 -7.97 4.86
CA HIS A 54 4.13 -7.09 3.74
C HIS A 54 3.64 -5.65 3.96
N VAL A 55 2.37 -5.48 4.32
CA VAL A 55 1.79 -4.16 4.60
C VAL A 55 2.45 -3.49 5.80
N LEU A 56 2.56 -4.20 6.93
CA LEU A 56 3.14 -3.63 8.15
C LEU A 56 4.58 -3.17 7.93
N SER A 57 5.37 -3.98 7.22
CA SER A 57 6.75 -3.63 6.89
C SER A 57 6.82 -2.36 6.03
N MET A 58 6.01 -2.28 4.99
CA MET A 58 5.99 -1.10 4.10
C MET A 58 5.53 0.16 4.84
N VAL A 59 4.46 0.08 5.61
CA VAL A 59 3.93 1.22 6.38
C VAL A 59 4.93 1.68 7.44
N LYS A 60 5.52 0.75 8.18
CA LYS A 60 6.49 1.06 9.23
C LYS A 60 7.75 1.72 8.68
N ASN A 61 8.25 1.22 7.56
CA ASN A 61 9.49 1.70 6.95
C ASN A 61 9.28 2.84 5.95
N GLN A 62 8.03 3.18 5.62
CA GLN A 62 7.67 4.13 4.56
C GLN A 62 8.46 3.82 3.28
N SER A 63 8.32 2.59 2.81
CA SER A 63 8.98 2.08 1.62
C SER A 63 8.11 1.08 0.87
N LEU A 64 8.31 0.98 -0.46
CA LEU A 64 7.86 -0.18 -1.20
C LEU A 64 8.88 -1.30 -0.98
N ASN A 65 8.39 -2.49 -0.62
CA ASN A 65 9.22 -3.68 -0.50
C ASN A 65 9.10 -4.48 -1.79
N CYS A 66 10.18 -4.50 -2.56
CA CYS A 66 10.24 -5.21 -3.83
C CYS A 66 10.48 -6.71 -3.60
N HIS A 67 10.04 -7.53 -4.56
CA HIS A 67 10.21 -8.99 -4.50
C HIS A 67 11.69 -9.39 -4.32
N SER A 68 12.61 -8.62 -4.91
CA SER A 68 14.06 -8.85 -4.79
C SER A 68 14.63 -8.58 -3.40
N GLY A 69 13.87 -7.90 -2.53
CA GLY A 69 14.35 -7.40 -1.24
C GLY A 69 14.74 -5.92 -1.25
N LYS A 70 14.77 -5.29 -2.42
CA LYS A 70 15.02 -3.85 -2.51
C LYS A 70 13.90 -3.08 -1.83
N GLN A 71 14.26 -2.01 -1.12
CA GLN A 71 13.30 -1.07 -0.53
C GLN A 71 13.40 0.28 -1.24
N ILE A 72 12.25 0.80 -1.66
CA ILE A 72 12.14 2.10 -2.32
C ILE A 72 11.44 3.06 -1.38
N PRO A 73 12.11 4.11 -0.85
CA PRO A 73 11.47 5.09 0.02
C PRO A 73 10.27 5.75 -0.67
N CYS A 74 9.14 5.85 0.03
CA CYS A 74 7.91 6.40 -0.54
C CYS A 74 6.97 6.88 0.56
N GLU A 75 5.95 7.64 0.15
CA GLU A 75 4.84 8.03 1.00
C GLU A 75 3.72 7.01 0.89
N ILE A 76 3.11 6.64 2.03
CA ILE A 76 2.00 5.69 2.09
C ILE A 76 0.88 6.30 2.92
N ASP A 77 -0.26 6.53 2.30
CA ASP A 77 -1.45 7.11 2.93
C ASP A 77 -2.58 6.09 3.04
N SER A 78 -2.62 5.10 2.17
CA SER A 78 -3.73 4.16 2.06
C SER A 78 -3.23 2.78 1.65
N VAL A 79 -3.98 1.75 2.06
CA VAL A 79 -3.73 0.36 1.68
C VAL A 79 -4.94 -0.17 0.94
N CYS A 80 -4.74 -0.63 -0.30
CA CYS A 80 -5.76 -1.29 -1.09
C CYS A 80 -5.79 -2.79 -0.77
N ILE A 81 -6.99 -3.29 -0.51
CA ILE A 81 -7.24 -4.72 -0.31
C ILE A 81 -8.35 -5.13 -1.27
N HIS A 82 -8.05 -6.07 -2.15
CA HIS A 82 -9.04 -6.55 -3.12
C HIS A 82 -10.03 -7.51 -2.44
N GLY A 83 -11.32 -7.34 -2.76
CA GLY A 83 -12.41 -8.11 -2.18
C GLY A 83 -12.88 -9.31 -3.01
N ASP A 84 -12.07 -9.75 -3.96
CA ASP A 84 -12.45 -10.73 -4.98
C ASP A 84 -12.03 -12.17 -4.68
N ASN A 85 -11.62 -12.45 -3.44
CA ASN A 85 -11.29 -13.81 -3.00
C ASN A 85 -11.87 -14.11 -1.61
N SER A 86 -11.94 -15.40 -1.25
CA SER A 86 -12.55 -15.87 0.00
C SER A 86 -11.80 -15.44 1.27
N SER A 87 -10.52 -15.10 1.17
CA SER A 87 -9.70 -14.69 2.30
C SER A 87 -9.63 -13.18 2.50
N SER A 88 -10.21 -12.38 1.61
CA SER A 88 -10.09 -10.91 1.60
C SER A 88 -10.59 -10.28 2.89
N LEU A 89 -11.73 -10.72 3.41
CA LEU A 89 -12.29 -10.16 4.64
C LEU A 89 -11.41 -10.43 5.85
N ALA A 90 -10.91 -11.67 5.98
CA ALA A 90 -9.98 -12.04 7.05
C ALA A 90 -8.67 -11.25 6.95
N THR A 91 -8.14 -11.08 5.75
CA THR A 91 -6.95 -10.27 5.49
C THR A 91 -7.17 -8.81 5.88
N ALA A 92 -8.29 -8.22 5.48
CA ALA A 92 -8.63 -6.84 5.81
C ALA A 92 -8.72 -6.62 7.33
N LYS A 93 -9.42 -7.50 8.03
CA LYS A 93 -9.55 -7.44 9.50
C LYS A 93 -8.20 -7.58 10.20
N SER A 94 -7.38 -8.52 9.76
CA SER A 94 -6.05 -8.76 10.32
C SER A 94 -5.12 -7.57 10.11
N ILE A 95 -5.09 -6.99 8.93
CA ILE A 95 -4.27 -5.81 8.63
C ILE A 95 -4.74 -4.61 9.45
N LYS A 96 -6.03 -4.34 9.46
CA LYS A 96 -6.61 -3.23 10.25
C LYS A 96 -6.23 -3.33 11.72
N GLN A 97 -6.42 -4.50 12.33
CA GLN A 97 -6.10 -4.72 13.74
C GLN A 97 -4.61 -4.54 14.01
N SER A 98 -3.75 -5.06 13.15
CA SER A 98 -2.30 -4.95 13.30
C SER A 98 -1.80 -3.51 13.19
N LEU A 99 -2.38 -2.71 12.29
CA LEU A 99 -2.06 -1.28 12.18
C LEU A 99 -2.45 -0.53 13.46
N ILE A 100 -3.61 -0.82 14.01
CA ILE A 100 -4.09 -0.23 15.27
C ILE A 100 -3.17 -0.65 16.43
N ASP A 101 -2.79 -1.92 16.51
CA ASP A 101 -1.91 -2.45 17.55
C ASP A 101 -0.52 -1.80 17.51
N ASP A 102 -0.05 -1.41 16.31
CA ASP A 102 1.20 -0.67 16.11
C ASP A 102 1.07 0.83 16.42
N GLY A 103 -0.07 1.27 16.93
CA GLY A 103 -0.30 2.67 17.33
C GLY A 103 -0.75 3.60 16.21
N LEU A 104 -1.09 3.07 15.04
CA LEU A 104 -1.56 3.88 13.91
C LEU A 104 -3.07 4.14 14.04
N LYS A 105 -3.49 5.34 13.66
CA LYS A 105 -4.89 5.73 13.62
C LYS A 105 -5.40 5.69 12.18
N LEU A 106 -6.44 4.90 11.95
CA LEU A 106 -7.14 4.87 10.67
C LEU A 106 -8.11 6.05 10.60
N LYS A 107 -8.03 6.81 9.53
CA LYS A 107 -8.85 8.00 9.32
C LYS A 107 -9.41 8.00 7.91
N THR A 108 -10.57 8.64 7.74
CA THR A 108 -11.04 8.98 6.39
C THR A 108 -10.10 10.01 5.77
N LEU A 109 -10.03 10.06 4.44
CA LEU A 109 -9.14 10.99 3.74
C LEU A 109 -9.30 12.44 4.21
N ASN A 110 -10.54 12.89 4.37
CA ASN A 110 -10.83 14.27 4.80
C ASN A 110 -10.31 14.58 6.20
N ASN A 111 -10.11 13.57 7.02
CA ASN A 111 -9.62 13.72 8.39
C ASN A 111 -8.11 13.51 8.53
N MET A 112 -7.44 13.14 7.45
CA MET A 112 -5.98 13.04 7.44
C MET A 112 -5.37 14.45 7.45
N ARG A 113 -4.30 14.61 8.24
CA ARG A 113 -3.61 15.90 8.37
C ARG A 113 -3.22 16.50 7.02
N LYS A 114 -2.79 15.65 6.10
CA LYS A 114 -2.37 16.00 4.73
C LYS A 114 -3.47 16.72 3.93
N PHE A 115 -4.75 16.42 4.20
CA PHE A 115 -5.90 16.96 3.45
C PHE A 115 -6.68 18.03 4.22
N LYS A 116 -6.30 18.32 5.47
CA LYS A 116 -6.95 19.39 6.21
C LYS A 116 -6.55 20.74 5.62
N ASN A 117 -7.54 21.59 5.41
CA ASN A 117 -7.29 23.00 5.09
C ASN A 117 -6.83 23.71 6.36
N ASP A 118 -5.74 24.41 6.25
CA ASP A 118 -5.25 25.27 7.32
C ASP A 118 -6.09 26.54 7.42
#